data_d74b8d47c2ed285065d4116c0d80a487
#
_entry.id   d74b8d47c2ed285065d4116c0d80a487
#
_cell.length_a   1.000
_cell.length_b   1.000
_cell.length_c   1.000
_cell.angle_alpha   90.00
_cell.angle_beta   90.00
_cell.angle_gamma   90.00
#
_symmetry.space_group_name_H-M   'P 1'
#
loop_
_entity.id
_entity.type
_entity.pdbx_description
1 polymer ?
#
loop_
_entity_poly.entity_id
_entity_poly.type
_entity_poly.pdbx_seq_one_letter_code
_entity_poly.pdbx_strand_id
1 'polypeptide(L)'
;MQYRQKDLAGYRVQKLAEQNGLCPLCNQVVVKPVADHAHLNEPHEHHLRAVICSQCNTCLGSVWKVLVRSGQVNKLGIDGAVKFLQNAGAYYATDYSTEPYHPNRPKDEEKRLNRCTKTEILNEFQYLNDELYKGCNKADLIKIIVSRM
;
A
#
# COMPACT_ATOMS: atom_id res chain seq x y z
N MET A 1 -14.25 31.00 -3.39
CA MET A 1 -13.37 31.53 -4.43
C MET A 1 -12.97 30.41 -5.35
N GLN A 2 -13.07 30.57 -6.66
CA GLN A 2 -12.70 29.54 -7.64
C GLN A 2 -11.39 29.94 -8.35
N TYR A 3 -10.39 29.04 -8.30
CA TYR A 3 -9.12 29.22 -9.04
C TYR A 3 -9.33 28.92 -10.53
N ARG A 4 -8.63 29.70 -11.38
CA ARG A 4 -8.48 29.40 -12.81
C ARG A 4 -7.24 28.51 -12.99
N GLN A 5 -7.15 27.79 -14.11
CA GLN A 5 -6.00 26.91 -14.40
C GLN A 5 -4.63 27.62 -14.27
N LYS A 6 -4.55 28.91 -14.65
CA LYS A 6 -3.33 29.70 -14.53
C LYS A 6 -2.92 30.01 -13.09
N ASP A 7 -3.86 29.94 -12.15
CA ASP A 7 -3.62 30.26 -10.73
C ASP A 7 -3.03 29.06 -9.95
N LEU A 8 -3.12 27.85 -10.52
CA LEU A 8 -2.64 26.63 -9.87
C LEU A 8 -1.12 26.57 -9.68
N ALA A 9 -0.34 27.25 -10.51
CA ALA A 9 1.12 27.33 -10.34
C ALA A 9 1.47 28.06 -9.04
N GLY A 10 0.88 29.26 -8.84
CA GLY A 10 1.05 30.03 -7.59
C GLY A 10 0.54 29.30 -6.37
N TYR A 11 -0.65 28.65 -6.47
CA TYR A 11 -1.18 27.81 -5.40
C TYR A 11 -0.19 26.73 -4.97
N ARG A 12 0.39 26.00 -5.93
CA ARG A 12 1.37 24.93 -5.60
C ARG A 12 2.57 25.46 -4.83
N VAL A 13 3.12 26.60 -5.25
CA VAL A 13 4.28 27.20 -4.56
C VAL A 13 3.92 27.60 -3.14
N GLN A 14 2.83 28.36 -2.98
CA GLN A 14 2.39 28.84 -1.67
C GLN A 14 2.03 27.66 -0.75
N LYS A 15 1.21 26.71 -1.23
CA LYS A 15 0.75 25.60 -0.42
C LYS A 15 1.89 24.66 -0.02
N LEU A 16 2.85 24.43 -0.90
CA LEU A 16 4.03 23.64 -0.60
C LEU A 16 4.90 24.29 0.46
N ALA A 17 5.03 25.63 0.44
CA ALA A 17 5.74 26.37 1.50
C ALA A 17 5.02 26.22 2.86
N GLU A 18 3.67 26.33 2.90
CA GLU A 18 2.87 26.10 4.10
C GLU A 18 3.03 24.68 4.66
N GLN A 19 3.31 23.71 3.79
CA GLN A 19 3.57 22.30 4.14
C GLN A 19 5.05 22.00 4.45
N ASN A 20 5.92 23.02 4.56
CA ASN A 20 7.36 22.87 4.75
C ASN A 20 8.04 21.98 3.68
N GLY A 21 7.53 21.99 2.46
CA GLY A 21 8.03 21.17 1.36
C GLY A 21 7.68 19.67 1.43
N LEU A 22 6.90 19.24 2.42
CA LEU A 22 6.59 17.84 2.67
C LEU A 22 5.20 17.44 2.16
N CYS A 23 5.11 16.21 1.68
CA CYS A 23 3.83 15.60 1.32
C CYS A 23 3.08 15.16 2.59
N PRO A 24 1.83 15.61 2.81
CA PRO A 24 1.08 15.27 4.03
C PRO A 24 0.67 13.80 4.12
N LEU A 25 0.81 13.02 3.03
CA LEU A 25 0.47 11.59 3.01
C LEU A 25 1.66 10.69 3.34
N CYS A 26 2.84 10.95 2.79
CA CYS A 26 4.02 10.10 3.00
C CYS A 26 5.13 10.77 3.82
N ASN A 27 4.95 12.03 4.20
CA ASN A 27 5.92 12.86 4.96
C ASN A 27 7.31 12.94 4.32
N GLN A 28 7.40 12.79 2.99
CA GLN A 28 8.62 12.94 2.22
C GLN A 28 8.65 14.28 1.48
N VAL A 29 9.84 14.76 1.12
CA VAL A 29 9.99 15.95 0.29
C VAL A 29 9.28 15.76 -1.05
N VAL A 30 8.49 16.75 -1.44
CA VAL A 30 7.72 16.72 -2.70
C VAL A 30 8.61 17.12 -3.87
N VAL A 31 9.03 16.15 -4.67
CA VAL A 31 9.87 16.41 -5.87
C VAL A 31 9.01 16.77 -7.09
N LYS A 32 7.88 16.09 -7.28
CA LYS A 32 6.92 16.36 -8.38
C LYS A 32 5.58 16.79 -7.79
N PRO A 33 5.36 18.09 -7.57
CA PRO A 33 4.20 18.63 -6.87
C PRO A 33 2.93 18.53 -7.72
N VAL A 34 1.89 17.94 -7.15
CA VAL A 34 0.53 17.88 -7.71
C VAL A 34 -0.41 18.62 -6.76
N ALA A 35 -1.16 19.59 -7.28
CA ALA A 35 -2.27 20.19 -6.54
C ALA A 35 -3.43 19.19 -6.51
N ASP A 36 -3.57 18.52 -5.38
CA ASP A 36 -4.63 17.53 -5.16
C ASP A 36 -5.97 18.22 -4.88
N HIS A 37 -7.03 17.63 -5.38
CA HIS A 37 -8.40 18.11 -5.18
C HIS A 37 -9.37 16.94 -4.98
N ALA A 38 -10.47 17.20 -4.30
CA ALA A 38 -11.55 16.23 -4.15
C ALA A 38 -12.32 16.08 -5.47
N HIS A 39 -12.54 14.84 -5.89
CA HIS A 39 -13.37 14.52 -7.04
C HIS A 39 -14.85 14.44 -6.66
N LEU A 40 -15.71 14.23 -7.65
CA LEU A 40 -17.13 13.99 -7.43
C LEU A 40 -17.34 12.77 -6.51
N ASN A 41 -18.25 12.89 -5.57
CA ASN A 41 -18.54 11.90 -4.53
C ASN A 41 -17.39 11.64 -3.52
N GLU A 42 -16.43 12.55 -3.41
CA GLU A 42 -15.45 12.58 -2.33
C GLU A 42 -15.82 13.64 -1.27
N PRO A 43 -15.28 13.55 -0.04
CA PRO A 43 -15.46 14.62 0.95
C PRO A 43 -14.95 15.95 0.40
N HIS A 44 -15.75 17.01 0.55
CA HIS A 44 -15.42 18.36 0.08
C HIS A 44 -15.19 18.45 -1.44
N GLU A 45 -16.08 17.89 -2.23
CA GLU A 45 -16.01 17.86 -3.70
C GLU A 45 -15.46 19.15 -4.31
N HIS A 46 -14.60 19.01 -5.30
CA HIS A 46 -13.96 20.08 -6.09
C HIS A 46 -13.04 21.03 -5.31
N HIS A 47 -12.88 20.86 -3.99
CA HIS A 47 -11.95 21.68 -3.23
C HIS A 47 -10.51 21.21 -3.38
N LEU A 48 -9.60 22.17 -3.54
CA LEU A 48 -8.16 21.90 -3.42
C LEU A 48 -7.84 21.51 -1.97
N ARG A 49 -7.13 20.42 -1.79
CA ARG A 49 -6.82 19.87 -0.46
C ARG A 49 -5.39 20.19 -0.02
N ALA A 50 -4.42 19.86 -0.87
CA ALA A 50 -3.00 19.97 -0.55
C ALA A 50 -2.14 19.93 -1.81
N VAL A 51 -0.82 20.10 -1.63
CA VAL A 51 0.17 19.72 -2.64
C VAL A 51 0.84 18.43 -2.19
N ILE A 52 0.71 17.39 -3.00
CA ILE A 52 1.22 16.05 -2.70
C ILE A 52 2.16 15.57 -3.80
N CYS A 53 2.94 14.53 -3.55
CA CYS A 53 3.76 13.92 -4.60
C CYS A 53 2.88 13.15 -5.60
N SER A 54 3.32 13.06 -6.85
CA SER A 54 2.54 12.42 -7.92
C SER A 54 2.18 10.95 -7.63
N GLN A 55 3.07 10.22 -6.98
CA GLN A 55 2.83 8.83 -6.57
C GLN A 55 1.71 8.72 -5.53
N CYS A 56 1.72 9.58 -4.51
CA CYS A 56 0.65 9.63 -3.52
C CYS A 56 -0.69 10.02 -4.14
N ASN A 57 -0.70 10.96 -5.08
CA ASN A 57 -1.90 11.34 -5.81
C ASN A 57 -2.51 10.15 -6.59
N THR A 58 -1.68 9.40 -7.30
CA THR A 58 -2.12 8.19 -8.02
C THR A 58 -2.63 7.12 -7.07
N CYS A 59 -1.89 6.88 -5.96
CA CYS A 59 -2.27 5.90 -4.95
C CYS A 59 -3.61 6.27 -4.30
N LEU A 60 -3.76 7.53 -3.85
CA LEU A 60 -5.00 8.01 -3.21
C LEU A 60 -6.22 7.84 -4.11
N GLY A 61 -6.10 8.25 -5.39
CA GLY A 61 -7.18 8.05 -6.36
C GLY A 61 -7.52 6.58 -6.61
N SER A 62 -6.53 5.68 -6.55
CA SER A 62 -6.76 4.24 -6.67
C SER A 62 -7.47 3.67 -5.45
N VAL A 63 -7.08 4.09 -4.24
CA VAL A 63 -7.73 3.69 -2.98
C VAL A 63 -9.21 4.06 -2.99
N TRP A 64 -9.53 5.32 -3.35
CA TRP A 64 -10.93 5.75 -3.42
C TRP A 64 -11.75 4.95 -4.44
N LYS A 65 -11.20 4.70 -5.64
CA LYS A 65 -11.84 3.85 -6.64
C LYS A 65 -12.11 2.43 -6.13
N VAL A 66 -11.21 1.86 -5.34
CA VAL A 66 -11.42 0.54 -4.72
C VAL A 66 -12.58 0.57 -3.73
N LEU A 67 -12.68 1.60 -2.87
CA LEU A 67 -13.78 1.75 -1.92
C LEU A 67 -15.14 1.88 -2.63
N VAL A 68 -15.19 2.63 -3.72
CA VAL A 68 -16.40 2.75 -4.54
C VAL A 68 -16.76 1.40 -5.17
N ARG A 69 -15.82 0.76 -5.86
CA ARG A 69 -16.05 -0.51 -6.58
C ARG A 69 -16.40 -1.67 -5.65
N SER A 70 -15.83 -1.72 -4.45
CA SER A 70 -16.15 -2.74 -3.44
C SER A 70 -17.49 -2.52 -2.75
N GLY A 71 -18.19 -1.42 -3.04
CA GLY A 71 -19.45 -1.06 -2.41
C GLY A 71 -19.32 -0.48 -1.00
N GLN A 72 -18.10 -0.24 -0.50
CA GLN A 72 -17.91 0.33 0.86
C GLN A 72 -18.51 1.73 0.98
N VAL A 73 -18.35 2.56 -0.04
CA VAL A 73 -18.95 3.91 -0.07
C VAL A 73 -20.49 3.81 -0.04
N ASN A 74 -21.09 2.89 -0.81
CA ASN A 74 -22.54 2.68 -0.83
C ASN A 74 -23.05 2.16 0.51
N LYS A 75 -22.29 1.28 1.17
CA LYS A 75 -22.65 0.67 2.46
C LYS A 75 -22.54 1.63 3.63
N LEU A 76 -21.49 2.44 3.67
CA LEU A 76 -21.10 3.23 4.84
C LEU A 76 -21.35 4.73 4.69
N GLY A 77 -21.65 5.20 3.48
CA GLY A 77 -21.59 6.61 3.12
C GLY A 77 -20.15 7.13 3.02
N ILE A 78 -20.00 8.38 2.61
CA ILE A 78 -18.67 9.01 2.41
C ILE A 78 -17.90 9.07 3.74
N ASP A 79 -18.51 9.57 4.81
CA ASP A 79 -17.84 9.70 6.11
C ASP A 79 -17.47 8.34 6.71
N GLY A 80 -18.32 7.34 6.55
CA GLY A 80 -18.05 5.97 6.96
C GLY A 80 -16.90 5.33 6.16
N ALA A 81 -16.76 5.64 4.86
CA ALA A 81 -15.65 5.20 4.04
C ALA A 81 -14.32 5.85 4.48
N VAL A 82 -14.33 7.13 4.86
CA VAL A 82 -13.17 7.80 5.46
C VAL A 82 -12.78 7.14 6.79
N LYS A 83 -13.77 6.87 7.65
CA LYS A 83 -13.52 6.16 8.91
C LYS A 83 -12.98 4.75 8.71
N PHE A 84 -13.47 4.04 7.69
CA PHE A 84 -12.92 2.74 7.30
C PHE A 84 -11.41 2.82 6.96
N LEU A 85 -10.97 3.85 6.21
CA LEU A 85 -9.54 4.03 5.91
C LEU A 85 -8.70 4.28 7.17
N GLN A 86 -9.21 5.08 8.11
CA GLN A 86 -8.54 5.30 9.40
C GLN A 86 -8.40 4.00 10.19
N ASN A 87 -9.49 3.22 10.27
CA ASN A 87 -9.50 1.94 10.95
C ASN A 87 -8.62 0.91 10.26
N ALA A 88 -8.57 0.90 8.92
CA ALA A 88 -7.69 0.01 8.17
C ALA A 88 -6.21 0.27 8.46
N GLY A 89 -5.80 1.55 8.58
CA GLY A 89 -4.45 1.91 9.00
C GLY A 89 -4.11 1.35 10.39
N ALA A 90 -4.99 1.53 11.36
CA ALA A 90 -4.82 0.98 12.71
C ALA A 90 -4.80 -0.56 12.71
N TYR A 91 -5.67 -1.20 11.93
CA TYR A 91 -5.73 -2.64 11.77
C TYR A 91 -4.39 -3.23 11.26
N TYR A 92 -3.80 -2.63 10.22
CA TYR A 92 -2.49 -3.07 9.71
C TYR A 92 -1.32 -2.73 10.64
N ALA A 93 -1.47 -1.74 11.52
CA ALA A 93 -0.43 -1.38 12.50
C ALA A 93 -0.47 -2.26 13.77
N THR A 94 -1.54 -3.05 13.95
CA THR A 94 -1.66 -3.95 15.11
C THR A 94 -0.70 -5.13 14.96
N ASP A 95 0.00 -5.45 16.05
CA ASP A 95 0.85 -6.64 16.11
C ASP A 95 -0.01 -7.90 16.31
N TYR A 96 -0.01 -8.76 15.31
CA TYR A 96 -0.68 -10.06 15.34
C TYR A 96 0.31 -11.23 15.46
N SER A 97 1.55 -10.98 15.87
CA SER A 97 2.59 -12.03 15.91
C SER A 97 2.28 -13.17 16.88
N THR A 98 1.41 -12.92 17.86
CA THR A 98 0.94 -13.92 18.83
C THR A 98 -0.29 -14.70 18.37
N GLU A 99 -0.93 -14.27 17.27
CA GLU A 99 -2.11 -14.96 16.75
C GLU A 99 -1.73 -16.25 15.99
N PRO A 100 -2.61 -17.26 15.98
CA PRO A 100 -2.34 -18.50 15.25
C PRO A 100 -2.24 -18.28 13.76
N TYR A 101 -1.38 -19.05 13.10
CA TYR A 101 -1.25 -19.02 11.66
C TYR A 101 -2.52 -19.53 10.96
N HIS A 102 -2.87 -18.87 9.86
CA HIS A 102 -3.99 -19.30 9.02
C HIS A 102 -3.72 -20.67 8.38
N PRO A 103 -4.72 -21.58 8.29
CA PRO A 103 -4.54 -22.92 7.71
C PRO A 103 -4.01 -22.95 6.27
N ASN A 104 -4.20 -21.89 5.50
CA ASN A 104 -3.67 -21.79 4.13
C ASN A 104 -2.19 -21.38 4.06
N ARG A 105 -1.53 -21.11 5.19
CA ARG A 105 -0.11 -20.68 5.24
C ARG A 105 0.80 -21.57 4.38
N PRO A 106 0.74 -22.91 4.45
CA PRO A 106 1.59 -23.77 3.62
C PRO A 106 1.35 -23.58 2.11
N LYS A 107 0.10 -23.45 1.69
CA LYS A 107 -0.27 -23.21 0.27
C LYS A 107 0.17 -21.84 -0.24
N ASP A 108 0.04 -20.81 0.59
CA ASP A 108 0.42 -19.46 0.20
C ASP A 108 1.94 -19.32 0.14
N GLU A 109 2.64 -19.99 1.06
CA GLU A 109 4.10 -20.06 1.06
C GLU A 109 4.62 -20.85 -0.17
N GLU A 110 4.02 -21.96 -0.51
CA GLU A 110 4.33 -22.70 -1.73
C GLU A 110 4.20 -21.82 -2.98
N LYS A 111 3.12 -21.04 -3.10
CA LYS A 111 2.90 -20.10 -4.21
C LYS A 111 3.98 -19.00 -4.23
N ARG A 112 4.37 -18.47 -3.07
CA ARG A 112 5.42 -17.48 -2.93
C ARG A 112 6.75 -18.03 -3.41
N LEU A 113 7.16 -19.19 -2.89
CA LEU A 113 8.42 -19.84 -3.19
C LEU A 113 8.52 -20.27 -4.66
N ASN A 114 7.41 -20.63 -5.29
CA ASN A 114 7.37 -20.92 -6.72
C ASN A 114 7.73 -19.71 -7.61
N ARG A 115 7.65 -18.48 -7.10
CA ARG A 115 8.08 -17.25 -7.81
C ARG A 115 9.54 -16.91 -7.56
N CYS A 116 10.16 -17.43 -6.51
CA CYS A 116 11.55 -17.23 -6.15
C CYS A 116 12.48 -18.10 -7.02
N THR A 117 13.71 -17.68 -7.19
CA THR A 117 14.80 -18.53 -7.73
C THR A 117 15.29 -19.52 -6.66
N LYS A 118 15.99 -20.59 -7.06
CA LYS A 118 16.61 -21.52 -6.11
C LYS A 118 17.60 -20.81 -5.18
N THR A 119 18.37 -19.86 -5.71
CA THR A 119 19.34 -19.07 -4.94
C THR A 119 18.68 -18.23 -3.87
N GLU A 120 17.56 -17.55 -4.18
CA GLU A 120 16.79 -16.78 -3.21
C GLU A 120 16.24 -17.67 -2.09
N ILE A 121 15.74 -18.87 -2.41
CA ILE A 121 15.27 -19.83 -1.42
C ILE A 121 16.40 -20.28 -0.49
N LEU A 122 17.57 -20.61 -1.02
CA LEU A 122 18.73 -21.02 -0.22
C LEU A 122 19.26 -19.88 0.66
N ASN A 123 19.20 -18.65 0.20
CA ASN A 123 19.57 -17.46 0.99
C ASN A 123 18.60 -17.19 2.15
N GLU A 124 17.31 -17.38 1.91
CA GLU A 124 16.28 -17.18 2.94
C GLU A 124 16.29 -18.32 3.98
N PHE A 125 16.42 -19.57 3.52
CA PHE A 125 16.40 -20.78 4.36
C PHE A 125 17.79 -21.40 4.44
N GLN A 126 18.70 -20.75 5.17
CA GLN A 126 20.12 -21.11 5.22
C GLN A 126 20.38 -22.56 5.65
N TYR A 127 19.48 -23.17 6.45
CA TYR A 127 19.60 -24.58 6.84
C TYR A 127 19.52 -25.55 5.62
N LEU A 128 19.02 -25.12 4.49
CA LEU A 128 18.97 -25.91 3.24
C LEU A 128 20.32 -25.94 2.48
N ASN A 129 21.32 -25.22 2.98
CA ASN A 129 22.68 -25.30 2.45
C ASN A 129 23.49 -26.47 3.02
N ASP A 130 22.90 -27.26 3.94
CA ASP A 130 23.50 -28.48 4.48
C ASP A 130 23.72 -29.54 3.37
N GLU A 131 24.73 -30.38 3.54
CA GLU A 131 25.06 -31.50 2.65
C GLU A 131 23.87 -32.42 2.41
N LEU A 132 22.95 -32.54 3.41
CA LEU A 132 21.72 -33.34 3.33
C LEU A 132 20.80 -32.91 2.16
N TYR A 133 20.85 -31.63 1.78
CA TYR A 133 20.00 -31.07 0.70
C TYR A 133 20.79 -30.76 -0.57
N LYS A 134 22.08 -31.14 -0.59
CA LYS A 134 22.94 -30.98 -1.75
C LYS A 134 22.41 -31.83 -2.90
N GLY A 135 22.09 -31.18 -4.01
CA GLY A 135 21.48 -31.85 -5.16
C GLY A 135 19.97 -31.76 -5.26
N CYS A 136 19.26 -31.31 -4.21
CA CYS A 136 17.82 -31.07 -4.30
C CYS A 136 17.53 -30.01 -5.37
N ASN A 137 16.54 -30.25 -6.20
CA ASN A 137 16.02 -29.26 -7.12
C ASN A 137 15.11 -28.25 -6.37
N LYS A 138 14.70 -27.18 -7.03
CA LYS A 138 13.84 -26.13 -6.43
C LYS A 138 12.53 -26.71 -5.87
N ALA A 139 11.89 -27.62 -6.59
CA ALA A 139 10.60 -28.20 -6.17
C ALA A 139 10.76 -29.06 -4.91
N ASP A 140 11.87 -29.78 -4.78
CA ASP A 140 12.17 -30.56 -3.59
C ASP A 140 12.39 -29.67 -2.37
N LEU A 141 13.15 -28.58 -2.54
CA LEU A 141 13.37 -27.60 -1.46
C LEU A 141 12.05 -27.00 -0.98
N ILE A 142 11.16 -26.61 -1.90
CA ILE A 142 9.83 -26.07 -1.55
C ILE A 142 9.01 -27.10 -0.76
N LYS A 143 8.96 -28.35 -1.17
CA LYS A 143 8.27 -29.42 -0.43
C LYS A 143 8.81 -29.59 0.98
N ILE A 144 10.13 -29.57 1.15
CA ILE A 144 10.79 -29.68 2.47
C ILE A 144 10.38 -28.49 3.36
N ILE A 145 10.39 -27.27 2.84
CA ILE A 145 10.00 -26.08 3.61
C ILE A 145 8.53 -26.18 4.04
N VAL A 146 7.65 -26.46 3.10
CA VAL A 146 6.19 -26.52 3.33
C VAL A 146 5.81 -27.65 4.31
N SER A 147 6.52 -28.79 4.26
CA SER A 147 6.25 -29.92 5.19
C SER A 147 6.65 -29.64 6.65
N ARG A 148 7.41 -28.57 6.91
CA ARG A 148 7.85 -28.17 8.26
C ARG A 148 7.01 -27.04 8.87
N MET A 149 5.98 -26.58 8.16
CA MET A 149 5.06 -25.53 8.60
C MET A 149 3.84 -26.09 9.32
#